data_b94d24769da03f1ce2e463af476c62b1
#
_entry.id   b94d24769da03f1ce2e463af476c62b1
#
_cell.length_a   1.000
_cell.length_b   1.000
_cell.length_c   1.000
_cell.angle_alpha   90.00
_cell.angle_beta   90.00
_cell.angle_gamma   90.00
#
_symmetry.space_group_name_H-M   'P 1'
#
loop_
_entity.id
_entity.type
_entity.pdbx_description
1 polymer ?
#
loop_
_entity_poly.entity_id
_entity_poly.type
_entity_poly.pdbx_seq_one_letter_code
_entity_poly.pdbx_strand_id
1 'polypeptide(L)'
;VVNEHGRLLYPRALALLEQAIEIEQLFREDNGAIRVYASSTIGNYILPEVIARYRRDFPSLPLEMSVGNSQDVINAVIDFRVDIGLIEGPCHNVDIIAEPWLEDELVVFASPASSLLQGEVTLERLAQAQWILREQGSGTREIVDYLLLSHLPHFQLGMELGNSEAIKHAVRHGLGISCLSRRVIAEQLETGSLVEIPVPLPKLVRTLWCIHHRQKHLSSSLQRFLRYCEI
;
A
#
# COMPACT_ATOMS: atom_id res chain seq x y z
N VAL A 1 15.76 -5.01 26.46
CA VAL A 1 15.17 -6.12 25.67
C VAL A 1 13.88 -6.51 26.34
N VAL A 2 12.77 -6.37 25.63
CA VAL A 2 11.44 -6.72 26.15
C VAL A 2 11.33 -8.24 26.16
N ASN A 3 11.04 -8.82 27.33
CA ASN A 3 10.84 -10.27 27.47
C ASN A 3 9.47 -10.69 26.89
N GLU A 4 9.19 -11.99 26.88
CA GLU A 4 7.98 -12.56 26.29
C GLU A 4 6.68 -12.00 26.91
N HIS A 5 6.65 -11.82 28.23
CA HIS A 5 5.54 -11.19 28.93
C HIS A 5 5.38 -9.72 28.58
N GLY A 6 6.49 -9.01 28.39
CA GLY A 6 6.47 -7.61 27.94
C GLY A 6 5.92 -7.45 26.52
N ARG A 7 6.18 -8.38 25.61
CA ARG A 7 5.60 -8.39 24.26
C ARG A 7 4.08 -8.60 24.26
N LEU A 8 3.58 -9.39 25.21
CA LEU A 8 2.15 -9.60 25.37
C LEU A 8 1.46 -8.44 26.10
N LEU A 9 2.14 -7.84 27.07
CA LEU A 9 1.62 -6.76 27.89
C LEU A 9 1.64 -5.41 27.15
N TYR A 10 2.71 -5.14 26.40
CA TYR A 10 2.94 -3.83 25.78
C TYR A 10 1.77 -3.36 24.88
N PRO A 11 1.25 -4.16 23.93
CA PRO A 11 0.12 -3.75 23.11
C PRO A 11 -1.14 -3.48 23.95
N ARG A 12 -1.39 -4.29 24.97
CA ARG A 12 -2.55 -4.13 25.87
C ARG A 12 -2.44 -2.89 26.77
N ALA A 13 -1.25 -2.62 27.28
CA ALA A 13 -1.00 -1.43 28.06
C ALA A 13 -1.15 -0.14 27.23
N LEU A 14 -0.68 -0.17 25.97
CA LEU A 14 -0.89 0.94 25.04
C LEU A 14 -2.37 1.16 24.75
N ALA A 15 -3.13 0.09 24.50
CA ALA A 15 -4.57 0.17 24.28
C ALA A 15 -5.31 0.80 25.47
N LEU A 16 -4.94 0.42 26.70
CA LEU A 16 -5.52 1.04 27.92
C LEU A 16 -5.16 2.51 28.08
N LEU A 17 -3.93 2.88 27.75
CA LEU A 17 -3.50 4.28 27.78
C LEU A 17 -4.24 5.10 26.70
N GLU A 18 -4.42 4.57 25.51
CA GLU A 18 -5.18 5.23 24.46
C GLU A 18 -6.66 5.40 24.86
N GLN A 19 -7.28 4.36 25.43
CA GLN A 19 -8.64 4.46 25.96
C GLN A 19 -8.76 5.49 27.08
N ALA A 20 -7.77 5.60 27.97
CA ALA A 20 -7.75 6.62 29.00
C ALA A 20 -7.66 8.04 28.42
N ILE A 21 -6.83 8.24 27.41
CA ILE A 21 -6.71 9.51 26.67
C ILE A 21 -8.02 9.83 25.94
N GLU A 22 -8.67 8.85 25.33
CA GLU A 22 -9.96 9.02 24.67
C GLU A 22 -11.05 9.41 25.67
N ILE A 23 -11.08 8.81 26.87
CA ILE A 23 -12.00 9.20 27.94
C ILE A 23 -11.77 10.65 28.37
N GLU A 24 -10.52 11.07 28.50
CA GLU A 24 -10.20 12.49 28.79
C GLU A 24 -10.64 13.42 27.65
N GLN A 25 -10.58 12.97 26.42
CA GLN A 25 -10.94 13.73 25.22
C GLN A 25 -12.44 13.74 24.94
N LEU A 26 -13.24 12.79 25.48
CA LEU A 26 -14.71 12.80 25.38
C LEU A 26 -15.33 14.11 25.91
N PHE A 27 -14.64 14.80 26.78
CA PHE A 27 -15.06 16.08 27.39
C PHE A 27 -14.37 17.29 26.78
N ARG A 28 -13.42 17.10 25.87
CA ARG A 28 -12.81 18.17 25.08
C ARG A 28 -13.32 18.00 23.65
N GLU A 29 -13.77 19.09 23.05
CA GLU A 29 -14.18 19.09 21.64
C GLU A 29 -13.17 18.29 20.79
N ASP A 30 -13.69 17.43 19.95
CA ASP A 30 -13.12 16.36 19.12
C ASP A 30 -11.91 16.79 18.25
N ASN A 31 -10.78 17.15 18.88
CA ASN A 31 -9.57 17.70 18.25
C ASN A 31 -8.37 16.74 18.32
N GLY A 32 -8.60 15.45 18.52
CA GLY A 32 -7.52 14.46 18.50
C GLY A 32 -6.83 14.39 17.13
N ALA A 33 -5.50 14.34 17.13
CA ALA A 33 -4.72 14.10 15.92
C ALA A 33 -5.09 12.73 15.32
N ILE A 34 -5.37 12.68 14.02
CA ILE A 34 -5.57 11.44 13.27
C ILE A 34 -4.21 10.98 12.78
N ARG A 35 -3.80 9.79 13.16
CA ARG A 35 -2.54 9.16 12.71
C ARG A 35 -2.85 8.09 11.67
N VAL A 36 -2.42 8.31 10.44
CA VAL A 36 -2.62 7.42 9.29
C VAL A 36 -1.27 6.86 8.84
N TYR A 37 -1.20 5.57 8.60
CA TYR A 37 -0.06 4.98 7.93
C TYR A 37 -0.53 4.30 6.66
N ALA A 38 0.05 4.65 5.53
CA ALA A 38 -0.36 4.11 4.24
C ALA A 38 0.79 3.40 3.54
N SER A 39 0.48 2.35 2.80
CA SER A 39 1.42 1.74 1.87
C SER A 39 1.73 2.69 0.71
N SER A 40 2.85 2.43 0.03
CA SER A 40 3.48 3.38 -0.91
C SER A 40 2.54 3.87 -2.01
N THR A 41 1.77 2.98 -2.66
CA THR A 41 0.83 3.38 -3.72
C THR A 41 -0.26 4.29 -3.16
N ILE A 42 -0.84 3.90 -2.04
CA ILE A 42 -1.93 4.65 -1.41
C ILE A 42 -1.43 6.01 -0.92
N GLY A 43 -0.34 6.01 -0.16
CA GLY A 43 0.21 7.21 0.45
C GLY A 43 0.71 8.26 -0.54
N ASN A 44 1.25 7.82 -1.68
CA ASN A 44 1.82 8.74 -2.65
C ASN A 44 0.84 9.17 -3.75
N TYR A 45 -0.14 8.32 -4.12
CA TYR A 45 -0.94 8.55 -5.32
C TYR A 45 -2.46 8.68 -5.07
N ILE A 46 -2.95 8.31 -3.88
CA ILE A 46 -4.38 8.36 -3.55
C ILE A 46 -4.65 9.36 -2.41
N LEU A 47 -4.00 9.18 -1.27
CA LEU A 47 -4.27 9.98 -0.07
C LEU A 47 -3.99 11.48 -0.20
N PRO A 48 -3.03 11.98 -0.97
CA PRO A 48 -2.80 13.42 -1.07
C PRO A 48 -4.04 14.21 -1.50
N GLU A 49 -4.82 13.68 -2.45
CA GLU A 49 -6.07 14.30 -2.88
C GLU A 49 -7.14 14.25 -1.79
N VAL A 50 -7.30 13.11 -1.13
CA VAL A 50 -8.24 12.94 0.00
C VAL A 50 -7.92 13.91 1.13
N ILE A 51 -6.63 13.99 1.51
CA ILE A 51 -6.16 14.88 2.57
C ILE A 51 -6.36 16.36 2.19
N ALA A 52 -6.13 16.72 0.94
CA ALA A 52 -6.36 18.08 0.47
C ALA A 52 -7.83 18.48 0.59
N ARG A 53 -8.77 17.57 0.25
CA ARG A 53 -10.21 17.78 0.43
C ARG A 53 -10.55 17.91 1.93
N TYR A 54 -10.08 16.96 2.74
CA TYR A 54 -10.32 16.93 4.17
C TYR A 54 -9.81 18.20 4.87
N ARG A 55 -8.59 18.64 4.59
CA ARG A 55 -8.00 19.84 5.20
C ARG A 55 -8.65 21.15 4.76
N ARG A 56 -9.28 21.19 3.61
CA ARG A 56 -10.05 22.35 3.16
C ARG A 56 -11.26 22.60 4.08
N ASP A 57 -11.93 21.51 4.45
CA ASP A 57 -13.16 21.58 5.25
C ASP A 57 -12.87 21.58 6.77
N PHE A 58 -11.72 21.02 7.16
CA PHE A 58 -11.28 20.92 8.57
C PHE A 58 -9.82 21.36 8.76
N PRO A 59 -9.50 22.64 8.55
CA PRO A 59 -8.12 23.15 8.55
C PRO A 59 -7.43 23.06 9.91
N SER A 60 -8.20 23.04 11.01
CA SER A 60 -7.66 22.98 12.38
C SER A 60 -7.47 21.58 12.92
N LEU A 61 -8.00 20.52 12.25
CA LEU A 61 -7.85 19.16 12.73
C LEU A 61 -6.46 18.62 12.37
N PRO A 62 -5.64 18.23 13.35
CA PRO A 62 -4.32 17.67 13.06
C PRO A 62 -4.46 16.28 12.42
N LEU A 63 -3.74 16.09 11.33
CA LEU A 63 -3.62 14.81 10.64
C LEU A 63 -2.14 14.55 10.36
N GLU A 64 -1.66 13.42 10.86
CA GLU A 64 -0.31 12.92 10.66
C GLU A 64 -0.36 11.73 9.70
N MET A 65 0.48 11.74 8.67
CA MET A 65 0.55 10.65 7.71
C MET A 65 1.99 10.17 7.57
N SER A 66 2.15 8.86 7.63
CA SER A 66 3.40 8.17 7.32
C SER A 66 3.21 7.24 6.12
N VAL A 67 4.29 6.95 5.40
CA VAL A 67 4.28 6.06 4.22
C VAL A 67 5.38 5.00 4.38
N GLY A 68 5.02 3.72 4.13
CA GLY A 68 5.94 2.60 4.17
C GLY A 68 5.47 1.46 3.26
N ASN A 69 5.83 0.21 3.59
CA ASN A 69 5.23 -0.95 2.94
C ASN A 69 4.05 -1.51 3.74
N SER A 70 3.30 -2.47 3.17
CA SER A 70 2.11 -3.02 3.83
C SER A 70 2.43 -3.70 5.15
N GLN A 71 3.58 -4.38 5.27
CA GLN A 71 3.98 -5.04 6.52
C GLN A 71 4.30 -4.02 7.62
N ASP A 72 4.94 -2.90 7.27
CA ASP A 72 5.22 -1.81 8.22
C ASP A 72 3.91 -1.19 8.74
N VAL A 73 2.94 -1.00 7.84
CA VAL A 73 1.61 -0.49 8.20
C VAL A 73 0.89 -1.45 9.16
N ILE A 74 0.87 -2.74 8.84
CA ILE A 74 0.26 -3.79 9.68
C ILE A 74 0.88 -3.78 11.08
N ASN A 75 2.21 -3.76 11.16
CA ASN A 75 2.94 -3.72 12.43
C ASN A 75 2.60 -2.46 13.24
N ALA A 76 2.47 -1.31 12.57
CA ALA A 76 2.14 -0.06 13.23
C ALA A 76 0.70 -0.05 13.80
N VAL A 77 -0.26 -0.71 13.11
CA VAL A 77 -1.62 -0.88 13.62
C VAL A 77 -1.65 -1.82 14.82
N ILE A 78 -0.93 -2.96 14.76
CA ILE A 78 -0.83 -3.91 15.88
C ILE A 78 -0.24 -3.24 17.12
N ASP A 79 0.78 -2.42 16.93
CA ASP A 79 1.49 -1.71 18.01
C ASP A 79 0.75 -0.44 18.49
N PHE A 80 -0.45 -0.14 17.99
CA PHE A 80 -1.22 1.10 18.27
C PHE A 80 -0.43 2.40 17.99
N ARG A 81 0.57 2.35 17.10
CA ARG A 81 1.34 3.54 16.72
C ARG A 81 0.55 4.49 15.83
N VAL A 82 -0.50 3.96 15.16
CA VAL A 82 -1.40 4.69 14.28
C VAL A 82 -2.85 4.30 14.54
N ASP A 83 -3.76 5.15 14.10
CA ASP A 83 -5.18 4.96 14.30
C ASP A 83 -5.78 4.05 13.22
N ILE A 84 -5.33 4.22 11.98
CA ILE A 84 -5.67 3.38 10.84
C ILE A 84 -4.45 3.12 9.97
N GLY A 85 -4.51 1.99 9.27
CA GLY A 85 -3.60 1.63 8.19
C GLY A 85 -4.33 1.51 6.86
N LEU A 86 -3.66 1.83 5.77
CA LEU A 86 -4.16 1.61 4.42
C LEU A 86 -3.15 0.76 3.65
N ILE A 87 -3.56 -0.42 3.18
CA ILE A 87 -2.65 -1.42 2.63
C ILE A 87 -3.08 -1.94 1.25
N GLU A 88 -2.13 -2.52 0.54
CA GLU A 88 -2.25 -2.95 -0.84
C GLU A 88 -2.48 -4.45 -1.03
N GLY A 89 -2.80 -5.17 0.00
CA GLY A 89 -3.03 -6.62 -0.02
C GLY A 89 -3.84 -7.07 1.17
N PRO A 90 -4.23 -8.34 1.23
CA PRO A 90 -5.02 -8.86 2.34
C PRO A 90 -4.22 -8.81 3.65
N CYS A 91 -4.94 -8.67 4.76
CA CYS A 91 -4.38 -8.79 6.09
C CYS A 91 -4.98 -10.02 6.78
N HIS A 92 -4.13 -10.91 7.25
CA HIS A 92 -4.55 -12.17 7.88
C HIS A 92 -4.35 -12.16 9.42
N ASN A 93 -4.06 -10.99 10.00
CA ASN A 93 -3.86 -10.88 11.43
C ASN A 93 -5.20 -10.86 12.18
N VAL A 94 -5.33 -11.68 13.22
CA VAL A 94 -6.57 -11.84 13.99
C VAL A 94 -6.96 -10.63 14.83
N ASP A 95 -5.98 -9.77 15.16
CA ASP A 95 -6.19 -8.56 15.96
C ASP A 95 -6.57 -7.35 15.09
N ILE A 96 -6.60 -7.54 13.76
CA ILE A 96 -6.92 -6.49 12.80
C ILE A 96 -8.32 -6.72 12.20
N ILE A 97 -9.06 -5.64 12.06
CA ILE A 97 -10.24 -5.55 11.19
C ILE A 97 -9.77 -4.94 9.88
N ALA A 98 -10.08 -5.61 8.78
CA ALA A 98 -9.75 -5.15 7.43
C ALA A 98 -11.05 -4.97 6.63
N GLU A 99 -11.25 -3.77 6.10
CA GLU A 99 -12.40 -3.40 5.28
C GLU A 99 -11.93 -3.13 3.85
N PRO A 100 -12.58 -3.74 2.82
CA PRO A 100 -12.25 -3.46 1.43
C PRO A 100 -12.57 -1.98 1.12
N TRP A 101 -11.68 -1.34 0.38
CA TRP A 101 -11.82 0.09 0.09
C TRP A 101 -11.94 0.39 -1.41
N LEU A 102 -10.86 0.21 -2.16
CA LEU A 102 -10.81 0.55 -3.59
C LEU A 102 -10.24 -0.61 -4.40
N GLU A 103 -10.63 -0.67 -5.65
CA GLU A 103 -9.95 -1.51 -6.64
C GLU A 103 -8.78 -0.74 -7.29
N ASP A 104 -7.71 -1.47 -7.57
CA ASP A 104 -6.50 -0.95 -8.18
C ASP A 104 -5.97 -1.94 -9.23
N GLU A 105 -5.72 -1.44 -10.44
CA GLU A 105 -5.22 -2.24 -11.55
C GLU A 105 -3.69 -2.26 -11.53
N LEU A 106 -3.12 -3.45 -11.61
CA LEU A 106 -1.69 -3.65 -11.81
C LEU A 106 -1.41 -3.86 -13.29
N VAL A 107 -0.31 -3.30 -13.79
CA VAL A 107 0.10 -3.42 -15.17
C VAL A 107 1.57 -3.79 -15.27
N VAL A 108 1.88 -4.69 -16.19
CA VAL A 108 3.26 -5.01 -16.56
C VAL A 108 3.74 -3.95 -17.53
N PHE A 109 4.96 -3.45 -17.33
CA PHE A 109 5.51 -2.37 -18.14
C PHE A 109 7.01 -2.53 -18.40
N ALA A 110 7.46 -1.91 -19.47
CA ALA A 110 8.84 -1.91 -19.91
C ALA A 110 9.28 -0.55 -20.46
N SER A 111 10.58 -0.42 -20.72
CA SER A 111 11.10 0.63 -21.59
C SER A 111 10.56 0.48 -23.02
N PRO A 112 10.30 1.58 -23.75
CA PRO A 112 9.91 1.54 -25.17
C PRO A 112 10.88 0.77 -26.06
N ALA A 113 12.15 0.66 -25.66
CA ALA A 113 13.18 -0.07 -26.38
C ALA A 113 13.21 -1.59 -26.06
N SER A 114 12.29 -2.08 -25.23
CA SER A 114 12.26 -3.49 -24.81
C SER A 114 12.01 -4.42 -25.98
N SER A 115 12.78 -5.50 -26.09
CA SER A 115 12.58 -6.56 -27.07
C SER A 115 11.25 -7.31 -26.88
N LEU A 116 10.65 -7.25 -25.70
CA LEU A 116 9.33 -7.85 -25.46
C LEU A 116 8.20 -7.19 -26.26
N LEU A 117 8.38 -5.94 -26.68
CA LEU A 117 7.42 -5.23 -27.53
C LEU A 117 7.52 -5.65 -29.01
N GLN A 118 8.51 -6.46 -29.36
CA GLN A 118 8.68 -6.98 -30.73
C GLN A 118 8.03 -8.37 -30.83
N GLY A 119 6.87 -8.44 -31.50
CA GLY A 119 6.11 -9.67 -31.68
C GLY A 119 5.15 -9.98 -30.52
N GLU A 120 4.64 -11.21 -30.50
CA GLU A 120 3.66 -11.65 -29.51
C GLU A 120 4.28 -11.81 -28.13
N VAL A 121 3.58 -11.31 -27.11
CA VAL A 121 3.97 -11.48 -25.71
C VAL A 121 3.38 -12.81 -25.20
N THR A 122 4.26 -13.75 -24.88
CA THR A 122 3.89 -15.05 -24.30
C THR A 122 4.37 -15.17 -22.86
N LEU A 123 3.79 -16.10 -22.10
CA LEU A 123 4.24 -16.36 -20.72
C LEU A 123 5.69 -16.80 -20.66
N GLU A 124 6.17 -17.57 -21.68
CA GLU A 124 7.57 -17.99 -21.77
C GLU A 124 8.52 -16.81 -21.95
N ARG A 125 8.15 -15.82 -22.79
CA ARG A 125 8.96 -14.62 -22.97
C ARG A 125 8.99 -13.75 -21.71
N LEU A 126 7.86 -13.67 -21.00
CA LEU A 126 7.78 -13.00 -19.71
C LEU A 126 8.63 -13.70 -18.64
N ALA A 127 8.62 -15.05 -18.64
CA ALA A 127 9.42 -15.84 -17.71
C ALA A 127 10.94 -15.65 -17.92
N GLN A 128 11.37 -15.42 -19.16
CA GLN A 128 12.78 -15.19 -19.52
C GLN A 128 13.24 -13.75 -19.30
N ALA A 129 12.31 -12.81 -19.08
CA ALA A 129 12.65 -11.41 -18.84
C ALA A 129 13.27 -11.21 -17.46
N GLN A 130 14.12 -10.18 -17.33
CA GLN A 130 14.63 -9.73 -16.04
C GLN A 130 13.53 -8.93 -15.31
N TRP A 131 13.05 -9.46 -14.19
CA TRP A 131 12.03 -8.79 -13.38
C TRP A 131 12.66 -7.90 -12.31
N ILE A 132 12.16 -6.69 -12.24
CA ILE A 132 12.50 -5.72 -11.18
C ILE A 132 11.26 -5.60 -10.31
N LEU A 133 11.34 -6.11 -9.08
CA LEU A 133 10.17 -6.24 -8.21
C LEU A 133 10.33 -5.41 -6.93
N ARG A 134 9.21 -5.17 -6.28
CA ARG A 134 9.20 -4.62 -4.93
C ARG A 134 9.79 -5.64 -3.94
N GLU A 135 10.20 -5.09 -2.82
CA GLU A 135 10.75 -5.84 -1.68
C GLU A 135 9.69 -6.75 -1.03
N GLN A 136 10.19 -7.74 -0.26
CA GLN A 136 9.34 -8.55 0.61
C GLN A 136 8.65 -7.65 1.68
N GLY A 137 7.38 -7.96 2.01
CA GLY A 137 6.55 -7.11 2.86
C GLY A 137 5.79 -6.01 2.12
N SER A 138 6.08 -5.79 0.83
CA SER A 138 5.24 -4.96 -0.04
C SER A 138 3.99 -5.72 -0.44
N GLY A 139 2.81 -5.13 -0.22
CA GLY A 139 1.55 -5.69 -0.72
C GLY A 139 1.49 -5.75 -2.25
N THR A 140 2.16 -4.82 -2.95
CA THR A 140 2.33 -4.93 -4.42
C THR A 140 3.10 -6.19 -4.79
N ARG A 141 4.19 -6.52 -4.08
CA ARG A 141 4.98 -7.72 -4.33
C ARG A 141 4.14 -8.98 -4.11
N GLU A 142 3.45 -9.07 -3.00
CA GLU A 142 2.60 -10.22 -2.66
C GLU A 142 1.54 -10.48 -3.74
N ILE A 143 0.85 -9.45 -4.20
CA ILE A 143 -0.18 -9.56 -5.22
C ILE A 143 0.42 -9.90 -6.60
N VAL A 144 1.56 -9.33 -6.95
CA VAL A 144 2.28 -9.68 -8.20
C VAL A 144 2.73 -11.14 -8.18
N ASP A 145 3.28 -11.63 -7.07
CA ASP A 145 3.65 -13.02 -6.90
C ASP A 145 2.43 -13.94 -7.09
N TYR A 146 1.28 -13.58 -6.52
CA TYR A 146 0.06 -14.37 -6.60
C TYR A 146 -0.62 -14.31 -7.97
N LEU A 147 -0.90 -13.12 -8.51
CA LEU A 147 -1.70 -12.95 -9.72
C LEU A 147 -0.93 -13.14 -11.03
N LEU A 148 0.37 -12.93 -11.02
CA LEU A 148 1.19 -12.93 -12.22
C LEU A 148 2.26 -14.01 -12.18
N LEU A 149 3.16 -13.94 -11.21
CA LEU A 149 4.33 -14.83 -11.22
C LEU A 149 3.98 -16.29 -10.95
N SER A 150 2.86 -16.58 -10.29
CA SER A 150 2.34 -17.95 -10.14
C SER A 150 1.99 -18.62 -11.48
N HIS A 151 1.75 -17.84 -12.53
CA HIS A 151 1.48 -18.34 -13.88
C HIS A 151 2.76 -18.53 -14.73
N LEU A 152 3.90 -18.07 -14.23
CA LEU A 152 5.18 -18.23 -14.92
C LEU A 152 5.87 -19.52 -14.43
N PRO A 153 6.30 -20.43 -15.31
CA PRO A 153 6.95 -21.69 -14.92
C PRO A 153 8.25 -21.44 -14.16
N HIS A 154 8.96 -20.39 -14.54
CA HIS A 154 10.13 -19.84 -13.88
C HIS A 154 10.17 -18.35 -14.20
N PHE A 155 10.64 -17.53 -13.30
CA PHE A 155 10.92 -16.12 -13.60
C PHE A 155 12.32 -15.75 -13.11
N GLN A 156 12.92 -14.76 -13.76
CA GLN A 156 14.25 -14.29 -13.40
C GLN A 156 14.13 -13.01 -12.59
N LEU A 157 14.36 -13.08 -11.29
CA LEU A 157 14.47 -11.90 -10.45
C LEU A 157 15.81 -11.22 -10.73
N GLY A 158 15.77 -10.13 -11.49
CA GLY A 158 16.95 -9.34 -11.81
C GLY A 158 17.31 -8.38 -10.67
N MET A 159 16.30 -7.79 -10.02
CA MET A 159 16.52 -6.81 -8.96
C MET A 159 15.31 -6.71 -8.04
N GLU A 160 15.57 -6.50 -6.75
CA GLU A 160 14.55 -6.16 -5.75
C GLU A 160 14.80 -4.73 -5.23
N LEU A 161 13.76 -3.87 -5.26
CA LEU A 161 13.87 -2.47 -4.88
C LEU A 161 12.71 -2.08 -3.94
N GLY A 162 13.03 -1.43 -2.83
CA GLY A 162 12.07 -0.97 -1.81
C GLY A 162 11.27 0.28 -2.19
N ASN A 163 11.33 0.73 -3.45
CA ASN A 163 10.72 1.99 -3.86
C ASN A 163 10.24 1.94 -5.31
N SER A 164 8.98 2.30 -5.54
CA SER A 164 8.36 2.28 -6.88
C SER A 164 9.02 3.29 -7.85
N GLU A 165 9.51 4.44 -7.35
CA GLU A 165 10.23 5.41 -8.21
C GLU A 165 11.55 4.82 -8.71
N ALA A 166 12.30 4.14 -7.84
CA ALA A 166 13.52 3.45 -8.24
C ALA A 166 13.24 2.38 -9.30
N ILE A 167 12.13 1.63 -9.17
CA ILE A 167 11.70 0.64 -10.17
C ILE A 167 11.39 1.33 -11.50
N LYS A 168 10.60 2.40 -11.52
CA LYS A 168 10.30 3.15 -12.75
C LYS A 168 11.57 3.61 -13.47
N HIS A 169 12.53 4.14 -12.72
CA HIS A 169 13.82 4.56 -13.28
C HIS A 169 14.62 3.38 -13.84
N ALA A 170 14.72 2.28 -13.10
CA ALA A 170 15.44 1.09 -13.53
C ALA A 170 14.85 0.50 -14.82
N VAL A 171 13.52 0.37 -14.91
CA VAL A 171 12.83 -0.11 -16.11
C VAL A 171 13.01 0.86 -17.29
N ARG A 172 12.90 2.17 -17.08
CA ARG A 172 13.12 3.17 -18.13
C ARG A 172 14.53 3.10 -18.73
N HIS A 173 15.52 2.73 -17.93
CA HIS A 173 16.89 2.52 -18.39
C HIS A 173 17.15 1.12 -18.98
N GLY A 174 16.10 0.31 -19.16
CA GLY A 174 16.20 -0.98 -19.84
C GLY A 174 16.80 -2.11 -19.00
N LEU A 175 16.83 -1.97 -17.66
CA LEU A 175 17.37 -2.99 -16.77
C LEU A 175 16.45 -4.22 -16.65
N GLY A 176 15.19 -4.12 -17.10
CA GLY A 176 14.23 -5.19 -17.06
C GLY A 176 12.80 -4.70 -17.23
N ILE A 177 11.85 -5.51 -16.76
CA ILE A 177 10.42 -5.23 -16.74
C ILE A 177 9.92 -5.25 -15.30
N SER A 178 8.74 -4.66 -15.06
CA SER A 178 8.13 -4.68 -13.73
C SER A 178 6.61 -4.71 -13.82
N CYS A 179 5.97 -4.89 -12.66
CA CYS A 179 4.52 -4.81 -12.50
C CYS A 179 4.21 -3.91 -11.29
N LEU A 180 3.51 -2.81 -11.53
CA LEU A 180 3.08 -1.84 -10.52
C LEU A 180 1.64 -1.40 -10.79
N SER A 181 1.06 -0.67 -9.83
CA SER A 181 -0.24 -0.02 -10.05
C SER A 181 -0.18 0.92 -11.26
N ARG A 182 -1.25 0.89 -12.05
CA ARG A 182 -1.45 1.84 -13.17
C ARG A 182 -1.35 3.28 -12.69
N ARG A 183 -1.82 3.59 -11.48
CA ARG A 183 -1.75 4.94 -10.88
C ARG A 183 -0.31 5.40 -10.69
N VAL A 184 0.59 4.47 -10.34
CA VAL A 184 2.02 4.76 -10.08
C VAL A 184 2.76 5.16 -11.36
N ILE A 185 2.38 4.57 -12.50
CA ILE A 185 3.08 4.77 -13.78
C ILE A 185 2.25 5.56 -14.81
N ALA A 186 1.12 6.15 -14.39
CA ALA A 186 0.21 6.84 -15.30
C ALA A 186 0.91 7.92 -16.14
N GLU A 187 1.67 8.80 -15.51
CA GLU A 187 2.43 9.86 -16.19
C GLU A 187 3.44 9.30 -17.21
N GLN A 188 4.12 8.20 -16.85
CA GLN A 188 5.10 7.57 -17.71
C GLN A 188 4.46 6.89 -18.94
N LEU A 189 3.25 6.33 -18.75
CA LEU A 189 2.47 5.77 -19.87
C LEU A 189 1.99 6.89 -20.80
N GLU A 190 1.47 8.00 -20.25
CA GLU A 190 1.01 9.16 -21.03
C GLU A 190 2.15 9.80 -21.84
N THR A 191 3.33 9.93 -21.24
CA THR A 191 4.51 10.49 -21.91
C THR A 191 5.23 9.51 -22.84
N GLY A 192 4.84 8.22 -22.82
CA GLY A 192 5.49 7.16 -23.57
C GLY A 192 6.92 6.82 -23.09
N SER A 193 7.31 7.31 -21.90
CA SER A 193 8.63 6.99 -21.31
C SER A 193 8.69 5.57 -20.74
N LEU A 194 7.53 4.98 -20.44
CA LEU A 194 7.30 3.56 -20.19
C LEU A 194 6.13 3.11 -21.05
N VAL A 195 6.09 1.82 -21.37
CA VAL A 195 5.05 1.20 -22.21
C VAL A 195 4.48 -0.01 -21.50
N GLU A 196 3.16 -0.13 -21.51
CA GLU A 196 2.46 -1.30 -20.99
C GLU A 196 2.72 -2.52 -21.90
N ILE A 197 2.99 -3.65 -21.26
CA ILE A 197 3.12 -4.95 -21.93
C ILE A 197 1.78 -5.68 -21.79
N PRO A 198 1.08 -6.00 -22.89
CA PRO A 198 -0.14 -6.80 -22.83
C PRO A 198 0.17 -8.23 -22.40
N VAL A 199 -0.13 -8.59 -21.17
CA VAL A 199 0.06 -9.94 -20.67
C VAL A 199 -1.11 -10.83 -21.11
N PRO A 200 -0.87 -12.12 -21.49
CA PRO A 200 -1.91 -13.06 -21.90
C PRO A 200 -2.64 -13.66 -20.66
N LEU A 201 -3.10 -12.80 -19.78
CA LEU A 201 -3.82 -13.14 -18.55
C LEU A 201 -5.01 -12.18 -18.38
N PRO A 202 -6.00 -12.52 -17.55
CA PRO A 202 -7.02 -11.56 -17.12
C PRO A 202 -6.39 -10.31 -16.52
N LYS A 203 -7.17 -9.22 -16.47
CA LYS A 203 -6.72 -8.01 -15.82
C LYS A 203 -6.25 -8.30 -14.38
N LEU A 204 -5.08 -7.81 -14.05
CA LEU A 204 -4.51 -7.94 -12.71
C LEU A 204 -5.11 -6.86 -11.82
N VAL A 205 -6.14 -7.21 -11.09
CA VAL A 205 -6.86 -6.29 -10.20
C VAL A 205 -6.66 -6.74 -8.76
N ARG A 206 -6.42 -5.78 -7.88
CA ARG A 206 -6.31 -5.99 -6.43
C ARG A 206 -7.29 -5.09 -5.69
N THR A 207 -7.62 -5.49 -4.47
CA THR A 207 -8.35 -4.65 -3.52
C THR A 207 -7.36 -3.94 -2.61
N LEU A 208 -7.54 -2.66 -2.40
CA LEU A 208 -6.91 -1.86 -1.36
C LEU A 208 -7.78 -1.92 -0.11
N TRP A 209 -7.16 -1.96 1.06
CA TRP A 209 -7.84 -2.21 2.31
C TRP A 209 -7.58 -1.10 3.33
N CYS A 210 -8.61 -0.73 4.07
CA CYS A 210 -8.49 0.01 5.31
C CYS A 210 -8.41 -0.98 6.47
N ILE A 211 -7.44 -0.79 7.35
CA ILE A 211 -7.22 -1.65 8.50
C ILE A 211 -7.13 -0.84 9.80
N HIS A 212 -7.70 -1.40 10.85
CA HIS A 212 -7.52 -0.87 12.19
C HIS A 212 -7.45 -2.01 13.22
N HIS A 213 -6.88 -1.74 14.38
CA HIS A 213 -6.85 -2.73 15.44
C HIS A 213 -8.27 -3.02 15.96
N ARG A 214 -8.62 -4.29 16.21
CA ARG A 214 -9.95 -4.71 16.65
C ARG A 214 -10.42 -4.02 17.95
N GLN A 215 -9.49 -3.67 18.82
CA GLN A 215 -9.75 -2.97 20.08
C GLN A 215 -9.68 -1.45 19.93
N LYS A 216 -9.45 -0.92 18.74
CA LYS A 216 -9.41 0.52 18.51
C LYS A 216 -10.82 1.09 18.51
N HIS A 217 -11.04 2.09 19.33
CA HIS A 217 -12.23 2.90 19.24
C HIS A 217 -12.08 3.94 18.11
N LEU A 218 -13.05 3.98 17.22
CA LEU A 218 -13.06 4.94 16.12
C LEU A 218 -13.66 6.26 16.63
N SER A 219 -12.81 7.25 16.90
CA SER A 219 -13.24 8.59 17.32
C SER A 219 -14.08 9.29 16.25
N SER A 220 -14.84 10.30 16.61
CA SER A 220 -15.66 11.06 15.64
C SER A 220 -14.82 11.73 14.56
N SER A 221 -13.60 12.23 14.90
CA SER A 221 -12.65 12.77 13.93
C SER A 221 -12.20 11.71 12.94
N LEU A 222 -11.86 10.50 13.41
CA LEU A 222 -11.44 9.39 12.57
C LEU A 222 -12.59 8.93 11.67
N GLN A 223 -13.80 8.73 12.21
CA GLN A 223 -14.98 8.37 11.40
C GLN A 223 -15.28 9.41 10.32
N ARG A 224 -15.06 10.70 10.64
CA ARG A 224 -15.19 11.78 9.66
C ARG A 224 -14.16 11.66 8.55
N PHE A 225 -12.90 11.38 8.88
CA PHE A 225 -11.84 11.18 7.91
C PHE A 225 -12.12 9.94 7.02
N LEU A 226 -12.58 8.83 7.59
CA LEU A 226 -12.96 7.63 6.84
C LEU A 226 -14.05 7.93 5.79
N ARG A 227 -15.06 8.75 6.13
CA ARG A 227 -16.05 9.20 5.15
C ARG A 227 -15.45 10.00 3.98
N TYR A 228 -14.36 10.75 4.19
CA TYR A 228 -13.63 11.41 3.11
C TYR A 228 -12.84 10.42 2.25
N CYS A 229 -12.46 9.31 2.81
CA CYS A 229 -11.90 8.17 2.07
C CYS A 229 -12.98 7.34 1.37
N GLU A 230 -14.28 7.60 1.60
CA GLU A 230 -15.40 6.80 1.10
C GLU A 230 -15.40 5.36 1.69
N ILE A 231 -14.99 5.23 2.96
CA ILE A 231 -14.96 4.02 3.77
C ILE A 231 -16.06 4.08 4.84
#